data_c702d0cb10004b6c699ef0e3c00e70f4
#
_entry.id   c702d0cb10004b6c699ef0e3c00e70f4
#
_cell.length_a   1.000
_cell.length_b   1.000
_cell.length_c   1.000
_cell.angle_alpha   90.00
_cell.angle_beta   90.00
_cell.angle_gamma   90.00
#
_symmetry.space_group_name_H-M   'P 1'
#
loop_
_entity.id
_entity.type
_entity.pdbx_description
1 polymer ?
#
loop_
_entity_poly.entity_id
_entity_poly.type
_entity_poly.pdbx_seq_one_letter_code
_entity_poly.pdbx_strand_id
1 'polypeptide(L)'
;MSELTSSFGINKPLTFGGVDYSIPIYTILGLFISVLVWFVFGFKYVFPEAISEKYDFVLMINNGETWLHTHAKTYTRAASNFVGYYLEQLEMFLWFKPWPVVTLALVLPALHYGGLRLALFTLFGILFWGMMDMWDPAMSTLALMGISVLFSGVLGIILGIFCSQNDVLEASVRPILDTMQTMPSFVYLLPAIVFFGIGGPPAAMAIIIYAMPPVVRLTNLGIRQVPATTIEVAESFGSTRLQILFKIQIPQALPSIMLGINQTIMMALGLAVLAVFIGAGGLGEEVYKALKRLKVGWSVEGGICIVFMAIIFDRLSLAMSKPKDSDMLKDNTEMMFRLLPQRLARNGIAIAFEKSIDLIWRSIGVLGNLLTYSLALILERIINLFNKNLALSVKIWIRNSSFLITSVIVIFCVIAWDSWILEIGYFPKDWQFTIRKPIDEAVHYLTVNPNFYAFTTWLKESIFFYILNPLESFFTGLPWFYVLAGFFVISYFSAGKWFALIAFCLLFFTGLSGVWELTMETLAAILASVAVCIIIGLPLGVLAAYNKTVDQV
;
A
#
# COMPACT_ATOMS: atom_id res chain seq x y z
N MET A 1 28.84 -4.97 10.23
CA MET A 1 29.11 -3.52 10.33
C MET A 1 30.21 -3.16 11.34
N SER A 2 30.61 -4.03 12.24
CA SER A 2 31.71 -3.77 13.21
C SER A 2 33.11 -3.94 12.64
N GLU A 3 33.30 -4.66 11.54
CA GLU A 3 34.66 -4.91 10.97
C GLU A 3 35.09 -3.88 9.92
N LEU A 4 34.19 -3.07 9.36
CA LEU A 4 34.54 -2.02 8.41
C LEU A 4 34.96 -0.69 9.08
N THR A 5 34.75 -0.53 10.39
CA THR A 5 35.12 0.65 11.14
C THR A 5 36.54 0.62 11.73
N SER A 6 37.19 -0.53 11.68
CA SER A 6 38.53 -0.71 12.27
C SER A 6 39.71 -0.37 11.34
N SER A 7 39.48 -0.16 10.03
CA SER A 7 40.57 0.04 9.07
C SER A 7 40.98 1.49 8.81
N PHE A 8 40.25 2.49 9.33
CA PHE A 8 40.67 3.90 9.28
C PHE A 8 40.84 4.45 10.69
N GLY A 9 42.07 4.41 11.17
CA GLY A 9 42.51 4.76 12.52
C GLY A 9 42.28 6.21 12.99
N ILE A 10 41.01 6.69 12.97
CA ILE A 10 40.61 7.96 13.55
C ILE A 10 39.27 7.75 14.26
N ASN A 11 39.33 7.16 15.45
CA ASN A 11 38.30 7.32 16.49
C ASN A 11 38.76 6.57 17.77
N LYS A 12 39.77 7.14 18.46
CA LYS A 12 39.81 6.93 19.92
C LYS A 12 38.87 8.03 20.46
N PRO A 13 37.74 7.67 21.11
CA PRO A 13 36.96 8.67 21.83
C PRO A 13 37.88 9.37 22.83
N LEU A 14 37.80 10.71 22.87
CA LEU A 14 38.49 11.50 23.91
C LEU A 14 37.81 11.20 25.25
N THR A 15 38.11 10.07 25.83
CA THR A 15 37.55 9.65 27.12
C THR A 15 38.47 10.11 28.22
N PHE A 16 38.01 11.01 29.07
CA PHE A 16 38.61 11.36 30.34
C PHE A 16 37.70 10.85 31.48
N GLY A 17 38.21 9.99 32.34
CA GLY A 17 37.44 9.45 33.47
C GLY A 17 36.20 8.63 33.07
N GLY A 18 36.17 7.95 31.91
CA GLY A 18 35.04 7.12 31.46
C GLY A 18 33.89 7.90 30.80
N VAL A 19 34.01 9.20 30.66
CA VAL A 19 33.02 10.06 29.94
C VAL A 19 33.55 10.42 28.57
N ASP A 20 32.75 10.25 27.54
CA ASP A 20 33.09 10.62 26.16
C ASP A 20 32.86 12.12 25.96
N TYR A 21 33.96 12.89 25.93
CA TYR A 21 33.93 14.34 25.69
C TYR A 21 33.98 14.71 24.21
N SER A 22 33.98 13.75 23.30
CA SER A 22 33.97 14.04 21.85
C SER A 22 32.71 14.79 21.45
N ILE A 23 31.56 14.46 22.03
CA ILE A 23 30.26 15.09 21.75
C ILE A 23 30.25 16.62 22.03
N PRO A 24 30.61 17.08 23.26
CA PRO A 24 30.61 18.51 23.54
C PRO A 24 31.69 19.26 22.73
N ILE A 25 32.83 18.65 22.44
CA ILE A 25 33.89 19.29 21.66
C ILE A 25 33.44 19.51 20.22
N TYR A 26 32.83 18.52 19.57
CA TYR A 26 32.32 18.66 18.21
C TYR A 26 31.14 19.64 18.13
N THR A 27 30.24 19.68 19.13
CA THR A 27 29.18 20.69 19.21
C THR A 27 29.71 22.09 19.38
N ILE A 28 30.71 22.31 20.22
CA ILE A 28 31.36 23.61 20.41
C ILE A 28 32.10 24.02 19.13
N LEU A 29 32.81 23.12 18.50
CA LEU A 29 33.50 23.37 17.23
C LEU A 29 32.50 23.70 16.12
N GLY A 30 31.38 22.98 16.01
CA GLY A 30 30.30 23.26 15.07
C GLY A 30 29.66 24.62 15.30
N LEU A 31 29.37 24.98 16.55
CA LEU A 31 28.89 26.32 16.93
C LEU A 31 29.93 27.41 16.61
N PHE A 32 31.20 27.17 16.89
CA PHE A 32 32.27 28.12 16.58
C PHE A 32 32.42 28.33 15.07
N ILE A 33 32.41 27.27 14.27
CA ILE A 33 32.42 27.34 12.81
C ILE A 33 31.19 28.09 12.30
N SER A 34 30.02 27.84 12.85
CA SER A 34 28.77 28.51 12.46
C SER A 34 28.82 30.02 12.77
N VAL A 35 29.37 30.42 13.92
CA VAL A 35 29.58 31.82 14.30
C VAL A 35 30.60 32.49 13.36
N LEU A 36 31.65 31.76 12.98
CA LEU A 36 32.66 32.28 12.07
C LEU A 36 32.12 32.49 10.64
N VAL A 37 31.30 31.52 10.17
CA VAL A 37 30.57 31.65 8.90
C VAL A 37 29.56 32.80 8.96
N TRP A 38 28.86 32.99 10.05
CA TRP A 38 27.96 34.11 10.28
C TRP A 38 28.69 35.47 10.22
N PHE A 39 29.88 35.55 10.80
CA PHE A 39 30.71 36.75 10.78
C PHE A 39 31.25 37.09 9.37
N VAL A 40 31.59 36.05 8.57
CA VAL A 40 32.15 36.21 7.21
C VAL A 40 31.06 36.56 6.18
N PHE A 41 29.90 35.96 6.27
CA PHE A 41 28.82 36.10 5.27
C PHE A 41 27.78 37.17 5.62
N GLY A 42 27.86 37.77 6.82
CA GLY A 42 26.94 38.82 7.27
C GLY A 42 25.57 38.32 7.74
N PHE A 43 24.75 39.25 8.19
CA PHE A 43 23.42 38.98 8.81
C PHE A 43 22.31 38.59 7.83
N LYS A 44 22.59 37.88 6.74
CA LYS A 44 21.53 37.38 5.85
C LYS A 44 20.93 36.10 6.42
N TYR A 45 19.66 36.18 6.87
CA TYR A 45 18.88 35.03 7.38
C TYR A 45 18.49 34.05 6.27
N VAL A 46 18.30 34.57 5.05
CA VAL A 46 17.88 33.79 3.87
C VAL A 46 19.08 33.17 3.18
N PHE A 47 18.89 32.03 2.54
CA PHE A 47 19.93 31.41 1.70
C PHE A 47 20.36 32.41 0.59
N PRO A 48 21.67 32.62 0.31
CA PRO A 48 22.11 33.66 -0.59
C PRO A 48 21.58 33.47 -2.00
N GLU A 49 20.78 34.42 -2.49
CA GLU A 49 20.25 34.44 -3.86
C GLU A 49 21.37 34.39 -4.93
N ALA A 50 22.49 35.03 -4.65
CA ALA A 50 23.65 34.97 -5.53
C ALA A 50 24.20 33.56 -5.79
N ILE A 51 23.89 32.59 -4.94
CA ILE A 51 24.27 31.19 -5.09
C ILE A 51 23.14 30.40 -5.77
N SER A 52 21.86 30.63 -5.39
CA SER A 52 20.71 29.94 -5.96
C SER A 52 20.40 30.38 -7.40
N GLU A 53 20.56 31.68 -7.73
CA GLU A 53 20.34 32.20 -9.09
C GLU A 53 21.46 31.84 -10.07
N LYS A 54 22.70 31.67 -9.58
CA LYS A 54 23.86 31.37 -10.43
C LYS A 54 23.77 30.00 -11.11
N TYR A 55 23.11 29.06 -10.47
CA TYR A 55 22.90 27.69 -10.97
C TYR A 55 21.41 27.47 -11.15
N ASP A 56 20.91 27.68 -12.36
CA ASP A 56 19.52 27.40 -12.70
C ASP A 56 19.31 25.89 -12.81
N PHE A 57 19.23 25.22 -11.62
CA PHE A 57 18.95 23.80 -11.54
C PHE A 57 17.59 23.44 -12.13
N VAL A 58 16.63 24.37 -12.06
CA VAL A 58 15.30 24.19 -12.66
C VAL A 58 15.44 24.09 -14.18
N LEU A 59 16.22 24.97 -14.79
CA LEU A 59 16.50 24.92 -16.23
C LEU A 59 17.23 23.63 -16.62
N MET A 60 18.20 23.20 -15.82
CA MET A 60 18.96 21.97 -16.07
C MET A 60 18.05 20.73 -15.97
N ILE A 61 17.16 20.67 -14.97
CA ILE A 61 16.18 19.59 -14.81
C ILE A 61 15.18 19.61 -15.96
N ASN A 62 14.65 20.78 -16.33
CA ASN A 62 13.70 20.93 -17.42
C ASN A 62 14.32 20.55 -18.77
N ASN A 63 15.59 20.88 -19.01
CA ASN A 63 16.31 20.47 -20.21
C ASN A 63 16.53 18.95 -20.23
N GLY A 64 16.88 18.35 -19.08
CA GLY A 64 16.99 16.90 -18.92
C GLY A 64 15.67 16.19 -19.15
N GLU A 65 14.58 16.72 -18.59
CA GLU A 65 13.22 16.23 -18.81
C GLU A 65 12.83 16.32 -20.29
N THR A 66 13.06 17.45 -20.95
CA THR A 66 12.76 17.65 -22.37
C THR A 66 13.54 16.69 -23.25
N TRP A 67 14.83 16.50 -22.95
CA TRP A 67 15.68 15.54 -23.65
C TRP A 67 15.14 14.10 -23.48
N LEU A 68 14.85 13.70 -22.25
CA LEU A 68 14.33 12.36 -21.94
C LEU A 68 12.94 12.15 -22.56
N HIS A 69 12.05 13.15 -22.47
CA HIS A 69 10.75 13.13 -23.11
C HIS A 69 10.88 12.94 -24.63
N THR A 70 11.80 13.65 -25.27
CA THR A 70 12.00 13.55 -26.73
C THR A 70 12.49 12.16 -27.15
N HIS A 71 13.44 11.59 -26.40
CA HIS A 71 14.08 10.32 -26.76
C HIS A 71 13.32 9.09 -26.26
N ALA A 72 12.66 9.18 -25.10
CA ALA A 72 11.94 8.06 -24.47
C ALA A 72 10.44 8.03 -24.78
N LYS A 73 9.85 9.09 -25.35
CA LYS A 73 8.41 9.23 -25.56
C LYS A 73 7.76 8.02 -26.25
N THR A 74 8.40 7.48 -27.26
CA THR A 74 7.87 6.33 -28.01
C THR A 74 7.75 5.11 -27.10
N TYR A 75 8.76 4.84 -26.27
CA TYR A 75 8.78 3.69 -25.37
C TYR A 75 7.84 3.88 -24.19
N THR A 76 7.82 5.07 -23.59
CA THR A 76 6.94 5.37 -22.44
C THR A 76 5.47 5.34 -22.84
N ARG A 77 5.14 5.89 -24.03
CA ARG A 77 3.78 5.81 -24.58
C ARG A 77 3.38 4.39 -24.94
N ALA A 78 4.28 3.58 -25.50
CA ALA A 78 4.01 2.18 -25.78
C ALA A 78 3.72 1.39 -24.50
N ALA A 79 4.50 1.62 -23.43
CA ALA A 79 4.28 1.00 -22.13
C ALA A 79 2.94 1.45 -21.51
N SER A 80 2.63 2.75 -21.59
CA SER A 80 1.35 3.29 -21.10
C SER A 80 0.16 2.71 -21.88
N ASN A 81 0.26 2.62 -23.20
CA ASN A 81 -0.79 2.03 -24.05
C ASN A 81 -0.97 0.53 -23.77
N PHE A 82 0.12 -0.20 -23.53
CA PHE A 82 0.06 -1.61 -23.16
C PHE A 82 -0.69 -1.81 -21.84
N VAL A 83 -0.32 -1.10 -20.79
CA VAL A 83 -1.04 -1.16 -19.50
C VAL A 83 -2.47 -0.64 -19.65
N GLY A 84 -2.66 0.44 -20.42
CA GLY A 84 -3.95 1.03 -20.71
C GLY A 84 -4.92 0.07 -21.38
N TYR A 85 -4.44 -0.74 -22.33
CA TYR A 85 -5.25 -1.75 -22.98
C TYR A 85 -5.85 -2.75 -21.98
N TYR A 86 -5.03 -3.27 -21.06
CA TYR A 86 -5.54 -4.20 -20.04
C TYR A 86 -6.43 -3.51 -19.01
N LEU A 87 -6.13 -2.25 -18.68
CA LEU A 87 -6.97 -1.45 -17.80
C LEU A 87 -8.37 -1.26 -18.40
N GLU A 88 -8.46 -0.83 -19.66
CA GLU A 88 -9.72 -0.64 -20.37
C GLU A 88 -10.52 -1.96 -20.51
N GLN A 89 -9.84 -3.06 -20.82
CA GLN A 89 -10.50 -4.37 -20.89
C GLN A 89 -11.08 -4.80 -19.55
N LEU A 90 -10.34 -4.60 -18.45
CA LEU A 90 -10.84 -4.94 -17.11
C LEU A 90 -11.97 -3.99 -16.69
N GLU A 91 -11.85 -2.70 -16.97
CA GLU A 91 -12.88 -1.70 -16.67
C GLU A 91 -14.17 -2.00 -17.43
N MET A 92 -14.08 -2.27 -18.73
CA MET A 92 -15.24 -2.70 -19.54
C MET A 92 -15.84 -4.01 -19.00
N PHE A 93 -15.02 -4.98 -18.62
CA PHE A 93 -15.50 -6.22 -18.02
C PHE A 93 -16.29 -5.95 -16.73
N LEU A 94 -15.79 -5.10 -15.84
CA LEU A 94 -16.44 -4.78 -14.57
C LEU A 94 -17.71 -3.93 -14.74
N TRP A 95 -17.78 -3.07 -15.75
CA TRP A 95 -18.95 -2.24 -16.02
C TRP A 95 -20.09 -2.99 -16.71
N PHE A 96 -19.75 -3.79 -17.75
CA PHE A 96 -20.76 -4.45 -18.58
C PHE A 96 -21.18 -5.84 -18.06
N LYS A 97 -20.50 -6.36 -17.05
CA LYS A 97 -20.95 -7.64 -16.46
C LYS A 97 -21.98 -7.40 -15.36
N PRO A 98 -22.92 -8.34 -15.20
CA PRO A 98 -23.91 -8.26 -14.14
C PRO A 98 -23.26 -8.06 -12.77
N TRP A 99 -23.79 -7.14 -11.97
CA TRP A 99 -23.25 -6.87 -10.63
C TRP A 99 -23.06 -8.11 -9.75
N PRO A 100 -23.88 -9.19 -9.83
CA PRO A 100 -23.66 -10.40 -9.07
C PRO A 100 -22.37 -11.14 -9.45
N VAL A 101 -21.91 -11.01 -10.70
CA VAL A 101 -20.63 -11.62 -11.14
C VAL A 101 -19.46 -11.01 -10.39
N VAL A 102 -19.38 -9.70 -10.30
CA VAL A 102 -18.33 -8.98 -9.55
C VAL A 102 -18.44 -9.30 -8.06
N THR A 103 -19.67 -9.32 -7.54
CA THR A 103 -19.95 -9.69 -6.14
C THR A 103 -19.42 -11.09 -5.82
N LEU A 104 -19.75 -12.08 -6.64
CA LEU A 104 -19.29 -13.45 -6.45
C LEU A 104 -17.77 -13.59 -6.62
N ALA A 105 -17.18 -12.87 -7.58
CA ALA A 105 -15.74 -12.90 -7.81
C ALA A 105 -14.93 -12.43 -6.58
N LEU A 106 -15.49 -11.56 -5.74
CA LEU A 106 -14.85 -11.09 -4.50
C LEU A 106 -15.32 -11.86 -3.26
N VAL A 107 -16.60 -12.20 -3.17
CA VAL A 107 -17.17 -12.89 -1.99
C VAL A 107 -16.72 -14.35 -1.89
N LEU A 108 -16.60 -15.08 -3.02
CA LEU A 108 -16.16 -16.46 -2.99
C LEU A 108 -14.72 -16.64 -2.46
N PRO A 109 -13.71 -15.89 -2.93
CA PRO A 109 -12.38 -15.93 -2.32
C PRO A 109 -12.39 -15.49 -0.85
N ALA A 110 -13.17 -14.48 -0.49
CA ALA A 110 -13.30 -14.04 0.90
C ALA A 110 -13.84 -15.14 1.80
N LEU A 111 -14.81 -15.93 1.29
CA LEU A 111 -15.40 -17.07 1.99
C LEU A 111 -14.39 -18.22 2.13
N HIS A 112 -13.64 -18.51 1.07
CA HIS A 112 -12.69 -19.63 1.04
C HIS A 112 -11.48 -19.40 1.96
N TYR A 113 -10.89 -18.21 1.90
CA TYR A 113 -9.66 -17.90 2.63
C TYR A 113 -9.92 -17.26 4.00
N GLY A 114 -10.97 -16.42 4.11
CA GLY A 114 -11.25 -15.63 5.31
C GLY A 114 -12.47 -16.07 6.10
N GLY A 115 -13.24 -17.05 5.57
CA GLY A 115 -14.44 -17.58 6.20
C GLY A 115 -15.67 -16.66 6.10
N LEU A 116 -16.75 -17.08 6.74
CA LEU A 116 -18.07 -16.46 6.57
C LEU A 116 -18.10 -14.99 7.03
N ARG A 117 -17.35 -14.62 8.07
CA ARG A 117 -17.31 -13.23 8.55
C ARG A 117 -16.76 -12.28 7.49
N LEU A 118 -15.65 -12.65 6.88
CA LEU A 118 -15.05 -11.85 5.81
C LEU A 118 -15.95 -11.83 4.57
N ALA A 119 -16.56 -12.95 4.22
CA ALA A 119 -17.49 -13.01 3.09
C ALA A 119 -18.71 -12.10 3.27
N LEU A 120 -19.33 -12.10 4.47
CA LEU A 120 -20.45 -11.21 4.79
C LEU A 120 -20.05 -9.74 4.79
N PHE A 121 -18.88 -9.43 5.33
CA PHE A 121 -18.34 -8.08 5.29
C PHE A 121 -18.07 -7.61 3.85
N THR A 122 -17.48 -8.48 3.03
CA THR A 122 -17.23 -8.21 1.60
C THR A 122 -18.54 -8.03 0.84
N LEU A 123 -19.53 -8.89 1.07
CA LEU A 123 -20.86 -8.76 0.48
C LEU A 123 -21.51 -7.43 0.87
N PHE A 124 -21.48 -7.09 2.15
CA PHE A 124 -22.03 -5.82 2.63
C PHE A 124 -21.32 -4.62 2.00
N GLY A 125 -19.98 -4.60 1.94
CA GLY A 125 -19.22 -3.51 1.34
C GLY A 125 -19.51 -3.34 -0.16
N ILE A 126 -19.65 -4.44 -0.92
CA ILE A 126 -19.96 -4.38 -2.34
C ILE A 126 -21.42 -3.90 -2.57
N LEU A 127 -22.36 -4.42 -1.80
CA LEU A 127 -23.74 -3.93 -1.84
C LEU A 127 -23.82 -2.45 -1.48
N PHE A 128 -23.03 -2.00 -0.52
CA PHE A 128 -22.94 -0.60 -0.14
C PHE A 128 -22.50 0.29 -1.31
N TRP A 129 -21.53 -0.13 -2.13
CA TRP A 129 -21.14 0.62 -3.34
C TRP A 129 -22.32 0.81 -4.29
N GLY A 130 -23.10 -0.24 -4.54
CA GLY A 130 -24.29 -0.15 -5.40
C GLY A 130 -25.41 0.69 -4.78
N MET A 131 -25.68 0.52 -3.48
CA MET A 131 -26.74 1.25 -2.77
C MET A 131 -26.46 2.75 -2.67
N MET A 132 -25.18 3.17 -2.63
CA MET A 132 -24.78 4.58 -2.58
C MET A 132 -24.63 5.23 -3.97
N ASP A 133 -25.03 4.57 -5.03
CA ASP A 133 -24.84 5.05 -6.43
C ASP A 133 -23.35 5.28 -6.77
N MET A 134 -22.46 4.47 -6.15
CA MET A 134 -21.01 4.52 -6.33
C MET A 134 -20.47 3.29 -7.07
N TRP A 135 -21.36 2.53 -7.74
CA TRP A 135 -20.97 1.29 -8.43
C TRP A 135 -19.91 1.55 -9.51
N ASP A 136 -20.23 2.44 -10.48
CA ASP A 136 -19.33 2.72 -11.60
C ASP A 136 -17.99 3.31 -11.14
N PRO A 137 -17.95 4.32 -10.25
CA PRO A 137 -16.69 4.80 -9.68
C PRO A 137 -15.91 3.73 -8.91
N ALA A 138 -16.60 2.82 -8.20
CA ALA A 138 -15.96 1.73 -7.49
C ALA A 138 -15.33 0.73 -8.46
N MET A 139 -15.99 0.40 -9.57
CA MET A 139 -15.45 -0.50 -10.60
C MET A 139 -14.24 0.10 -11.30
N SER A 140 -14.24 1.40 -11.63
CA SER A 140 -13.06 2.08 -12.18
C SER A 140 -11.87 2.07 -11.22
N THR A 141 -12.10 2.35 -9.93
CA THR A 141 -11.04 2.27 -8.92
C THR A 141 -10.53 0.83 -8.77
N LEU A 142 -11.42 -0.15 -8.78
CA LEU A 142 -11.09 -1.57 -8.70
C LEU A 142 -10.25 -2.02 -9.89
N ALA A 143 -10.59 -1.59 -11.11
CA ALA A 143 -9.83 -1.88 -12.31
C ALA A 143 -8.43 -1.25 -12.25
N LEU A 144 -8.35 0.03 -11.92
CA LEU A 144 -7.08 0.76 -11.81
C LEU A 144 -6.16 0.13 -10.76
N MET A 145 -6.68 -0.14 -9.57
CA MET A 145 -5.93 -0.80 -8.51
C MET A 145 -5.55 -2.24 -8.90
N GLY A 146 -6.48 -3.01 -9.44
CA GLY A 146 -6.28 -4.43 -9.80
C GLY A 146 -5.15 -4.60 -10.81
N ILE A 147 -5.17 -3.83 -11.91
CA ILE A 147 -4.12 -3.85 -12.93
C ILE A 147 -2.79 -3.38 -12.35
N SER A 148 -2.81 -2.28 -11.59
CA SER A 148 -1.57 -1.73 -11.01
C SER A 148 -0.92 -2.72 -10.03
N VAL A 149 -1.70 -3.36 -9.16
CA VAL A 149 -1.20 -4.38 -8.22
C VAL A 149 -0.70 -5.63 -8.95
N LEU A 150 -1.39 -6.05 -10.01
CA LEU A 150 -0.95 -7.19 -10.82
C LEU A 150 0.43 -6.93 -11.43
N PHE A 151 0.60 -5.79 -12.12
CA PHE A 151 1.89 -5.44 -12.73
C PHE A 151 2.98 -5.18 -11.69
N SER A 152 2.68 -4.43 -10.61
CA SER A 152 3.63 -4.21 -9.50
C SER A 152 4.05 -5.53 -8.86
N GLY A 153 3.09 -6.44 -8.66
CA GLY A 153 3.33 -7.76 -8.08
C GLY A 153 4.23 -8.61 -8.96
N VAL A 154 3.89 -8.75 -10.24
CA VAL A 154 4.69 -9.54 -11.19
C VAL A 154 6.10 -8.99 -11.34
N LEU A 155 6.24 -7.69 -11.63
CA LEU A 155 7.55 -7.04 -11.78
C LEU A 155 8.35 -7.07 -10.47
N GLY A 156 7.67 -6.81 -9.34
CA GLY A 156 8.30 -6.82 -8.03
C GLY A 156 8.79 -8.21 -7.60
N ILE A 157 8.01 -9.27 -7.85
CA ILE A 157 8.43 -10.65 -7.58
C ILE A 157 9.64 -11.02 -8.45
N ILE A 158 9.60 -10.73 -9.74
CA ILE A 158 10.71 -11.01 -10.65
C ILE A 158 11.99 -10.30 -10.19
N LEU A 159 11.92 -8.99 -9.91
CA LEU A 159 13.06 -8.22 -9.44
C LEU A 159 13.54 -8.70 -8.06
N GLY A 160 12.62 -9.04 -7.15
CA GLY A 160 12.92 -9.59 -5.84
C GLY A 160 13.65 -10.94 -5.91
N ILE A 161 13.27 -11.82 -6.84
CA ILE A 161 13.96 -13.08 -7.12
C ILE A 161 15.39 -12.79 -7.61
N PHE A 162 15.59 -11.88 -8.55
CA PHE A 162 16.93 -11.53 -9.03
C PHE A 162 17.80 -10.94 -7.91
N CYS A 163 17.25 -10.06 -7.07
CA CYS A 163 17.94 -9.51 -5.90
C CYS A 163 18.32 -10.60 -4.88
N SER A 164 17.48 -11.63 -4.72
CA SER A 164 17.79 -12.72 -3.78
C SER A 164 18.96 -13.60 -4.21
N GLN A 165 19.23 -13.68 -5.51
CA GLN A 165 20.28 -14.50 -6.10
C GLN A 165 21.60 -13.74 -6.33
N ASN A 166 21.59 -12.40 -6.24
CA ASN A 166 22.76 -11.57 -6.54
C ASN A 166 22.87 -10.38 -5.57
N ASP A 167 23.90 -10.44 -4.70
CA ASP A 167 24.13 -9.41 -3.66
C ASP A 167 24.52 -8.05 -4.25
N VAL A 168 25.23 -8.03 -5.39
CA VAL A 168 25.60 -6.78 -6.08
C VAL A 168 24.33 -6.09 -6.63
N LEU A 169 23.43 -6.87 -7.22
CA LEU A 169 22.16 -6.33 -7.71
C LEU A 169 21.29 -5.82 -6.54
N GLU A 170 21.20 -6.57 -5.44
CA GLU A 170 20.48 -6.12 -4.25
C GLU A 170 21.03 -4.80 -3.70
N ALA A 171 22.37 -4.71 -3.54
CA ALA A 171 23.02 -3.51 -3.06
C ALA A 171 22.80 -2.30 -3.96
N SER A 172 22.69 -2.50 -5.27
CA SER A 172 22.43 -1.44 -6.26
C SER A 172 20.95 -1.02 -6.31
N VAL A 173 20.03 -1.98 -6.18
CA VAL A 173 18.58 -1.72 -6.25
C VAL A 173 18.04 -1.15 -4.93
N ARG A 174 18.61 -1.51 -3.81
CA ARG A 174 18.15 -1.10 -2.47
C ARG A 174 18.04 0.42 -2.30
N PRO A 175 19.04 1.26 -2.66
CA PRO A 175 18.91 2.71 -2.54
C PRO A 175 17.78 3.28 -3.41
N ILE A 176 17.53 2.70 -4.59
CA ILE A 176 16.44 3.08 -5.48
C ILE A 176 15.10 2.81 -4.82
N LEU A 177 14.92 1.60 -4.27
CA LEU A 177 13.69 1.24 -3.54
C LEU A 177 13.49 2.10 -2.29
N ASP A 178 14.57 2.46 -1.59
CA ASP A 178 14.52 3.35 -0.43
C ASP A 178 14.02 4.75 -0.84
N THR A 179 14.58 5.29 -1.91
CA THR A 179 14.13 6.57 -2.49
C THR A 179 12.68 6.50 -2.93
N MET A 180 12.28 5.44 -3.60
CA MET A 180 10.89 5.25 -4.04
C MET A 180 9.90 5.21 -2.88
N GLN A 181 10.26 4.69 -1.72
CA GLN A 181 9.37 4.65 -0.55
C GLN A 181 9.37 5.93 0.28
N THR A 182 10.45 6.68 0.26
CA THR A 182 10.55 7.95 1.00
C THR A 182 9.92 9.11 0.24
N MET A 183 9.84 9.04 -1.09
CA MET A 183 9.16 10.06 -1.89
C MET A 183 7.66 10.10 -1.57
N PRO A 184 7.08 11.29 -1.33
CA PRO A 184 5.63 11.44 -1.21
C PRO A 184 4.92 10.91 -2.46
N SER A 185 3.83 10.15 -2.26
CA SER A 185 3.08 9.51 -3.35
C SER A 185 2.63 10.50 -4.45
N PHE A 186 2.29 11.73 -4.04
CA PHE A 186 1.85 12.79 -4.95
C PHE A 186 2.93 13.19 -5.98
N VAL A 187 4.22 13.11 -5.61
CA VAL A 187 5.34 13.48 -6.49
C VAL A 187 5.43 12.59 -7.72
N TYR A 188 4.93 11.35 -7.65
CA TYR A 188 4.92 10.43 -8.81
C TYR A 188 3.95 10.85 -9.92
N LEU A 189 2.94 11.65 -9.60
CA LEU A 189 1.90 12.03 -10.56
C LEU A 189 2.41 12.97 -11.64
N LEU A 190 3.30 13.91 -11.30
CA LEU A 190 3.80 14.87 -12.29
C LEU A 190 4.67 14.21 -13.37
N PRO A 191 5.70 13.40 -13.04
CA PRO A 191 6.43 12.63 -14.05
C PRO A 191 5.52 11.69 -14.86
N ALA A 192 4.48 11.10 -14.23
CA ALA A 192 3.55 10.25 -14.93
C ALA A 192 2.80 11.00 -16.04
N ILE A 193 2.37 12.25 -15.80
CA ILE A 193 1.75 13.09 -16.83
C ILE A 193 2.73 13.32 -17.98
N VAL A 194 3.96 13.73 -17.67
CA VAL A 194 4.96 14.08 -18.68
C VAL A 194 5.31 12.90 -19.57
N PHE A 195 5.61 11.75 -18.97
CA PHE A 195 6.09 10.59 -19.71
C PHE A 195 4.97 9.75 -20.33
N PHE A 196 3.85 9.59 -19.64
CA PHE A 196 2.80 8.67 -20.04
C PHE A 196 1.53 9.37 -20.52
N GLY A 197 1.29 10.63 -20.16
CA GLY A 197 0.11 11.43 -20.52
C GLY A 197 -0.87 11.61 -19.37
N ILE A 198 -2.13 11.92 -19.70
CA ILE A 198 -3.21 12.19 -18.74
C ILE A 198 -4.23 11.05 -18.81
N GLY A 199 -4.81 10.67 -17.66
CA GLY A 199 -5.90 9.70 -17.56
C GLY A 199 -5.54 8.44 -16.79
N GLY A 200 -6.34 7.39 -16.94
CA GLY A 200 -6.19 6.10 -16.25
C GLY A 200 -4.86 5.38 -16.52
N PRO A 201 -4.41 5.23 -17.78
CA PRO A 201 -3.16 4.54 -18.07
C PRO A 201 -1.92 5.17 -17.41
N PRO A 202 -1.68 6.50 -17.48
CA PRO A 202 -0.62 7.15 -16.71
C PRO A 202 -0.74 6.97 -15.21
N ALA A 203 -1.96 7.00 -14.68
CA ALA A 203 -2.21 6.73 -13.27
C ALA A 203 -1.79 5.31 -12.88
N ALA A 204 -2.15 4.31 -13.69
CA ALA A 204 -1.71 2.94 -13.48
C ALA A 204 -0.18 2.81 -13.48
N MET A 205 0.51 3.49 -14.40
CA MET A 205 1.98 3.50 -14.45
C MET A 205 2.60 4.11 -13.20
N ALA A 206 2.07 5.25 -12.71
CA ALA A 206 2.50 5.87 -11.47
C ALA A 206 2.34 4.94 -10.27
N ILE A 207 1.16 4.28 -10.17
CA ILE A 207 0.86 3.34 -9.10
C ILE A 207 1.78 2.11 -9.16
N ILE A 208 2.04 1.55 -10.36
CA ILE A 208 2.94 0.42 -10.56
C ILE A 208 4.33 0.74 -9.99
N ILE A 209 4.87 1.89 -10.35
CA ILE A 209 6.20 2.31 -9.89
C ILE A 209 6.18 2.53 -8.38
N TYR A 210 5.22 3.29 -7.87
CA TYR A 210 5.12 3.64 -6.45
C TYR A 210 4.91 2.43 -5.53
N ALA A 211 4.07 1.47 -5.94
CA ALA A 211 3.65 0.36 -5.08
C ALA A 211 4.53 -0.90 -5.19
N MET A 212 5.50 -0.93 -6.10
CA MET A 212 6.37 -2.09 -6.34
C MET A 212 7.37 -2.41 -5.20
N PRO A 213 7.98 -1.44 -4.48
CA PRO A 213 9.06 -1.70 -3.55
C PRO A 213 8.79 -2.73 -2.45
N PRO A 214 7.61 -2.79 -1.79
CA PRO A 214 7.35 -3.79 -0.76
C PRO A 214 7.42 -5.23 -1.28
N VAL A 215 6.88 -5.49 -2.47
CA VAL A 215 6.94 -6.84 -3.06
C VAL A 215 8.39 -7.23 -3.37
N VAL A 216 9.19 -6.33 -3.93
CA VAL A 216 10.62 -6.60 -4.21
C VAL A 216 11.35 -6.99 -2.93
N ARG A 217 11.20 -6.19 -1.87
CA ARG A 217 11.89 -6.40 -0.59
C ARG A 217 11.45 -7.68 0.10
N LEU A 218 10.15 -7.91 0.20
CA LEU A 218 9.63 -9.06 0.91
C LEU A 218 9.81 -10.36 0.12
N THR A 219 9.86 -10.32 -1.21
CA THR A 219 10.28 -11.46 -2.03
C THR A 219 11.76 -11.79 -1.82
N ASN A 220 12.65 -10.80 -1.89
CA ASN A 220 14.07 -10.98 -1.62
C ASN A 220 14.30 -11.55 -0.20
N LEU A 221 13.69 -10.93 0.81
CA LEU A 221 13.80 -11.34 2.20
C LEU A 221 13.29 -12.76 2.42
N GLY A 222 12.09 -13.08 1.90
CA GLY A 222 11.47 -14.39 2.06
C GLY A 222 12.30 -15.52 1.45
N ILE A 223 12.90 -15.30 0.28
CA ILE A 223 13.78 -16.27 -0.37
C ILE A 223 15.08 -16.48 0.43
N ARG A 224 15.68 -15.39 0.94
CA ARG A 224 16.92 -15.46 1.73
C ARG A 224 16.72 -16.04 3.13
N GLN A 225 15.51 -15.98 3.68
CA GLN A 225 15.18 -16.55 4.99
C GLN A 225 14.89 -18.05 4.97
N VAL A 226 14.89 -18.70 3.81
CA VAL A 226 14.75 -20.16 3.72
C VAL A 226 15.92 -20.83 4.45
N PRO A 227 15.69 -21.77 5.40
CA PRO A 227 16.73 -22.39 6.19
C PRO A 227 17.80 -23.06 5.31
N ALA A 228 19.07 -22.79 5.60
CA ALA A 228 20.21 -23.37 4.86
C ALA A 228 20.17 -24.91 4.86
N THR A 229 19.75 -25.52 5.97
CA THR A 229 19.57 -26.98 6.09
C THR A 229 18.62 -27.55 5.05
N THR A 230 17.54 -26.84 4.71
CA THR A 230 16.62 -27.28 3.67
C THR A 230 17.26 -27.25 2.26
N ILE A 231 18.11 -26.24 2.03
CA ILE A 231 18.85 -26.09 0.77
C ILE A 231 19.91 -27.20 0.67
N GLU A 232 20.68 -27.44 1.73
CA GLU A 232 21.72 -28.50 1.78
C GLU A 232 21.13 -29.89 1.55
N VAL A 233 19.95 -30.17 2.13
CA VAL A 233 19.23 -31.44 1.85
C VAL A 233 18.90 -31.57 0.38
N ALA A 234 18.37 -30.51 -0.24
CA ALA A 234 18.03 -30.53 -1.65
C ALA A 234 19.25 -30.72 -2.56
N GLU A 235 20.37 -30.09 -2.22
CA GLU A 235 21.66 -30.26 -2.92
C GLU A 235 22.17 -31.69 -2.78
N SER A 236 22.04 -32.29 -1.58
CA SER A 236 22.41 -33.69 -1.34
C SER A 236 21.61 -34.68 -2.19
N PHE A 237 20.36 -34.33 -2.54
CA PHE A 237 19.54 -35.08 -3.51
C PHE A 237 19.84 -34.75 -4.98
N GLY A 238 20.86 -33.94 -5.27
CA GLY A 238 21.27 -33.58 -6.64
C GLY A 238 20.36 -32.56 -7.30
N SER A 239 19.60 -31.77 -6.54
CA SER A 239 18.74 -30.74 -7.12
C SER A 239 19.56 -29.59 -7.74
N THR A 240 19.18 -29.14 -8.92
CA THR A 240 19.79 -27.97 -9.57
C THR A 240 19.35 -26.67 -8.88
N ARG A 241 20.12 -25.58 -9.04
CA ARG A 241 19.78 -24.26 -8.48
C ARG A 241 18.38 -23.78 -8.83
N LEU A 242 17.95 -23.98 -10.08
CA LEU A 242 16.58 -23.62 -10.51
C LEU A 242 15.52 -24.50 -9.82
N GLN A 243 15.81 -25.79 -9.63
CA GLN A 243 14.88 -26.67 -8.90
C GLN A 243 14.75 -26.25 -7.44
N ILE A 244 15.85 -25.90 -6.80
CA ILE A 244 15.86 -25.39 -5.42
C ILE A 244 15.04 -24.09 -5.35
N LEU A 245 15.28 -23.15 -6.26
CA LEU A 245 14.56 -21.88 -6.29
C LEU A 245 13.04 -22.09 -6.45
N PHE A 246 12.60 -22.78 -7.50
CA PHE A 246 11.17 -22.88 -7.84
C PHE A 246 10.40 -23.91 -7.01
N LYS A 247 11.04 -24.99 -6.54
CA LYS A 247 10.36 -26.07 -5.81
C LYS A 247 10.47 -25.95 -4.29
N ILE A 248 11.44 -25.17 -3.77
CA ILE A 248 11.72 -25.07 -2.35
C ILE A 248 11.65 -23.62 -1.86
N GLN A 249 12.51 -22.75 -2.41
CA GLN A 249 12.65 -21.39 -1.89
C GLN A 249 11.37 -20.54 -2.14
N ILE A 250 10.86 -20.48 -3.35
CA ILE A 250 9.66 -19.71 -3.66
C ILE A 250 8.43 -20.23 -2.89
N PRO A 251 8.13 -21.54 -2.83
CA PRO A 251 7.01 -22.03 -2.02
C PRO A 251 7.14 -21.72 -0.53
N GLN A 252 8.34 -21.79 0.04
CA GLN A 252 8.56 -21.43 1.45
C GLN A 252 8.52 -19.91 1.69
N ALA A 253 8.93 -19.11 0.70
CA ALA A 253 8.85 -17.65 0.74
C ALA A 253 7.44 -17.09 0.49
N LEU A 254 6.48 -17.93 0.05
CA LEU A 254 5.14 -17.49 -0.33
C LEU A 254 4.43 -16.62 0.73
N PRO A 255 4.47 -16.92 2.04
CA PRO A 255 3.87 -16.04 3.05
C PRO A 255 4.47 -14.63 3.05
N SER A 256 5.80 -14.50 2.90
CA SER A 256 6.48 -13.20 2.82
C SER A 256 6.14 -12.46 1.52
N ILE A 257 6.06 -13.18 0.40
CA ILE A 257 5.65 -12.61 -0.90
C ILE A 257 4.22 -12.07 -0.81
N MET A 258 3.29 -12.84 -0.22
CA MET A 258 1.90 -12.42 -0.05
C MET A 258 1.77 -11.21 0.88
N LEU A 259 2.61 -11.13 1.92
CA LEU A 259 2.69 -9.93 2.76
C LEU A 259 3.17 -8.72 1.94
N GLY A 260 4.11 -8.91 1.02
CA GLY A 260 4.55 -7.88 0.08
C GLY A 260 3.41 -7.40 -0.82
N ILE A 261 2.64 -8.34 -1.37
CA ILE A 261 1.45 -8.02 -2.19
C ILE A 261 0.42 -7.26 -1.37
N ASN A 262 0.18 -7.64 -0.11
CA ASN A 262 -0.72 -6.91 0.77
C ASN A 262 -0.32 -5.45 0.97
N GLN A 263 0.96 -5.19 1.26
CA GLN A 263 1.48 -3.83 1.38
C GLN A 263 1.36 -3.04 0.06
N THR A 264 1.62 -3.71 -1.07
CA THR A 264 1.44 -3.12 -2.41
C THR A 264 -0.02 -2.73 -2.67
N ILE A 265 -0.99 -3.55 -2.28
CA ILE A 265 -2.42 -3.23 -2.39
C ILE A 265 -2.76 -1.95 -1.63
N MET A 266 -2.29 -1.81 -0.39
CA MET A 266 -2.55 -0.63 0.43
C MET A 266 -1.91 0.64 -0.17
N MET A 267 -0.67 0.54 -0.65
CA MET A 267 -0.01 1.65 -1.33
C MET A 267 -0.71 2.02 -2.64
N ALA A 268 -1.08 1.02 -3.44
CA ALA A 268 -1.77 1.22 -4.72
C ALA A 268 -3.11 1.93 -4.53
N LEU A 269 -3.91 1.52 -3.54
CA LEU A 269 -5.19 2.16 -3.24
C LEU A 269 -5.00 3.62 -2.80
N GLY A 270 -4.01 3.90 -1.95
CA GLY A 270 -3.70 5.26 -1.52
C GLY A 270 -3.40 6.19 -2.70
N LEU A 271 -2.55 5.75 -3.64
CA LEU A 271 -2.24 6.57 -4.82
C LEU A 271 -3.37 6.58 -5.85
N ALA A 272 -4.17 5.51 -5.97
CA ALA A 272 -5.33 5.46 -6.89
C ALA A 272 -6.36 6.55 -6.57
N VAL A 273 -6.58 6.84 -5.28
CA VAL A 273 -7.46 7.95 -4.86
C VAL A 273 -6.88 9.31 -5.25
N LEU A 274 -5.56 9.50 -5.14
CA LEU A 274 -4.88 10.74 -5.52
C LEU A 274 -4.72 10.89 -7.04
N ALA A 275 -4.83 9.82 -7.80
CA ALA A 275 -4.68 9.83 -9.25
C ALA A 275 -5.76 10.65 -9.98
N VAL A 276 -6.80 11.08 -9.28
CA VAL A 276 -7.77 12.06 -9.78
C VAL A 276 -7.11 13.35 -10.28
N PHE A 277 -6.00 13.77 -9.67
CA PHE A 277 -5.27 14.98 -10.09
C PHE A 277 -4.63 14.86 -11.47
N ILE A 278 -4.49 13.67 -12.00
CA ILE A 278 -4.00 13.41 -13.35
C ILE A 278 -5.09 12.88 -14.29
N GLY A 279 -6.36 13.00 -13.87
CA GLY A 279 -7.52 12.65 -14.69
C GLY A 279 -7.87 11.16 -14.68
N ALA A 280 -7.41 10.39 -13.68
CA ALA A 280 -7.96 9.07 -13.43
C ALA A 280 -9.34 9.20 -12.79
N GLY A 281 -10.28 8.42 -13.28
CA GLY A 281 -11.65 8.35 -12.74
C GLY A 281 -11.72 7.61 -11.39
N GLY A 282 -12.94 7.21 -11.04
CA GLY A 282 -13.19 6.33 -9.90
C GLY A 282 -13.65 7.05 -8.62
N LEU A 283 -13.59 6.35 -7.49
CA LEU A 283 -14.07 6.86 -6.19
C LEU A 283 -13.33 8.13 -5.74
N GLY A 284 -12.03 8.24 -6.06
CA GLY A 284 -11.25 9.45 -5.78
C GLY A 284 -11.82 10.69 -6.47
N GLU A 285 -12.30 10.54 -7.70
CA GLU A 285 -12.94 11.63 -8.46
C GLU A 285 -14.22 12.10 -7.81
N GLU A 286 -15.05 11.20 -7.30
CA GLU A 286 -16.29 11.53 -6.61
C GLU A 286 -16.02 12.32 -5.31
N VAL A 287 -15.04 11.88 -4.52
CA VAL A 287 -14.59 12.62 -3.32
C VAL A 287 -14.05 14.00 -3.70
N TYR A 288 -13.26 14.11 -4.76
CA TYR A 288 -12.71 15.38 -5.22
C TYR A 288 -13.78 16.34 -5.77
N LYS A 289 -14.77 15.83 -6.54
CA LYS A 289 -15.92 16.61 -6.98
C LYS A 289 -16.73 17.15 -5.81
N ALA A 290 -16.93 16.30 -4.79
CA ALA A 290 -17.62 16.67 -3.56
C ALA A 290 -16.87 17.76 -2.78
N LEU A 291 -15.54 17.62 -2.67
CA LEU A 291 -14.67 18.60 -2.01
C LEU A 291 -14.74 19.97 -2.71
N LYS A 292 -14.63 20.01 -4.05
CA LYS A 292 -14.75 21.25 -4.84
C LYS A 292 -16.10 21.94 -4.68
N ARG A 293 -17.16 21.16 -4.46
CA ARG A 293 -18.54 21.66 -4.29
C ARG A 293 -18.91 21.90 -2.82
N LEU A 294 -17.99 21.67 -1.88
CA LEU A 294 -18.20 21.75 -0.43
C LEU A 294 -19.39 20.89 0.04
N LYS A 295 -19.60 19.73 -0.60
CA LYS A 295 -20.65 18.76 -0.27
C LYS A 295 -20.08 17.66 0.61
N VAL A 296 -20.15 17.86 1.93
CA VAL A 296 -19.52 16.97 2.91
C VAL A 296 -20.14 15.58 2.89
N GLY A 297 -21.48 15.48 2.84
CA GLY A 297 -22.17 14.20 2.78
C GLY A 297 -21.77 13.35 1.58
N TRP A 298 -21.59 13.97 0.41
CA TRP A 298 -21.11 13.27 -0.79
C TRP A 298 -19.65 12.80 -0.64
N SER A 299 -18.77 13.64 -0.05
CA SER A 299 -17.39 13.27 0.23
C SER A 299 -17.28 12.09 1.22
N VAL A 300 -18.12 12.10 2.27
CA VAL A 300 -18.17 11.01 3.26
C VAL A 300 -18.66 9.70 2.63
N GLU A 301 -19.70 9.77 1.78
CA GLU A 301 -20.23 8.61 1.07
C GLU A 301 -19.15 7.94 0.19
N GLY A 302 -18.46 8.72 -0.64
CA GLY A 302 -17.34 8.23 -1.44
C GLY A 302 -16.16 7.73 -0.58
N GLY A 303 -15.85 8.44 0.51
CA GLY A 303 -14.81 8.06 1.47
C GLY A 303 -15.09 6.71 2.13
N ILE A 304 -16.32 6.45 2.58
CA ILE A 304 -16.72 5.16 3.16
C ILE A 304 -16.58 4.04 2.12
N CYS A 305 -16.93 4.28 0.86
CA CYS A 305 -16.75 3.30 -0.22
C CYS A 305 -15.26 2.93 -0.39
N ILE A 306 -14.35 3.91 -0.33
CA ILE A 306 -12.90 3.68 -0.38
C ILE A 306 -12.44 2.86 0.84
N VAL A 307 -12.93 3.17 2.03
CA VAL A 307 -12.61 2.44 3.26
C VAL A 307 -13.06 0.99 3.18
N PHE A 308 -14.29 0.71 2.68
CA PHE A 308 -14.72 -0.66 2.46
C PHE A 308 -13.81 -1.39 1.47
N MET A 309 -13.43 -0.75 0.38
CA MET A 309 -12.49 -1.32 -0.60
C MET A 309 -11.15 -1.66 0.07
N ALA A 310 -10.59 -0.73 0.83
CA ALA A 310 -9.33 -0.94 1.56
C ALA A 310 -9.40 -2.15 2.49
N ILE A 311 -10.42 -2.20 3.36
CA ILE A 311 -10.57 -3.29 4.34
C ILE A 311 -10.80 -4.64 3.65
N ILE A 312 -11.63 -4.69 2.61
CA ILE A 312 -11.89 -5.93 1.87
C ILE A 312 -10.58 -6.50 1.31
N PHE A 313 -9.79 -5.69 0.61
CA PHE A 313 -8.56 -6.16 -0.02
C PHE A 313 -7.45 -6.45 1.00
N ASP A 314 -7.33 -5.65 2.06
CA ASP A 314 -6.39 -5.92 3.15
C ASP A 314 -6.70 -7.28 3.81
N ARG A 315 -7.94 -7.49 4.23
CA ARG A 315 -8.33 -8.73 4.90
C ARG A 315 -8.28 -9.95 3.99
N LEU A 316 -8.65 -9.78 2.71
CA LEU A 316 -8.59 -10.86 1.74
C LEU A 316 -7.14 -11.29 1.46
N SER A 317 -6.24 -10.34 1.20
CA SER A 317 -4.82 -10.63 0.94
C SER A 317 -4.12 -11.24 2.15
N LEU A 318 -4.40 -10.75 3.37
CA LEU A 318 -3.92 -11.36 4.61
C LEU A 318 -4.47 -12.78 4.82
N ALA A 319 -5.73 -13.02 4.50
CA ALA A 319 -6.31 -14.36 4.59
C ALA A 319 -5.65 -15.33 3.60
N MET A 320 -5.33 -14.87 2.40
CA MET A 320 -4.62 -15.66 1.37
C MET A 320 -3.15 -15.95 1.73
N SER A 321 -2.53 -15.14 2.57
CA SER A 321 -1.13 -15.30 2.99
C SER A 321 -0.91 -16.38 4.06
N LYS A 322 -1.98 -16.83 4.74
CA LYS A 322 -1.87 -17.82 5.81
C LYS A 322 -1.55 -19.22 5.25
N PRO A 323 -0.56 -19.92 5.83
CA PRO A 323 -0.26 -21.29 5.42
C PRO A 323 -1.46 -22.21 5.68
N LYS A 324 -1.76 -23.08 4.72
CA LYS A 324 -2.89 -24.02 4.78
C LYS A 324 -2.74 -25.12 5.84
N ASP A 325 -1.53 -25.31 6.38
CA ASP A 325 -1.20 -26.40 7.31
C ASP A 325 -1.70 -26.19 8.75
N SER A 326 -2.11 -24.98 9.12
CA SER A 326 -2.67 -24.73 10.46
C SER A 326 -4.08 -25.28 10.66
N ASP A 327 -4.78 -25.64 9.58
CA ASP A 327 -6.16 -26.14 9.68
C ASP A 327 -6.27 -27.68 9.60
N MET A 328 -5.21 -28.41 9.22
CA MET A 328 -5.23 -29.88 9.17
C MET A 328 -5.23 -30.54 10.56
N LEU A 329 -4.89 -29.81 11.62
CA LEU A 329 -4.88 -30.29 13.00
C LEU A 329 -6.12 -29.87 13.79
N LYS A 330 -7.05 -29.12 13.21
CA LYS A 330 -8.34 -28.86 13.84
C LYS A 330 -9.25 -30.06 13.65
N ASP A 331 -9.52 -30.69 14.76
CA ASP A 331 -10.45 -31.80 14.89
C ASP A 331 -11.73 -31.56 14.07
N ASN A 332 -12.13 -32.54 13.28
CA ASN A 332 -13.32 -32.51 12.41
C ASN A 332 -14.66 -32.26 13.15
N THR A 333 -14.62 -32.03 14.45
CA THR A 333 -15.74 -31.78 15.35
C THR A 333 -16.02 -30.29 15.63
N GLU A 334 -15.09 -29.37 15.31
CA GLU A 334 -15.35 -27.94 15.49
C GLU A 334 -16.13 -27.35 14.30
N MET A 335 -17.21 -26.59 14.64
CA MET A 335 -17.99 -25.86 13.64
C MET A 335 -17.06 -24.95 12.81
N MET A 336 -17.13 -25.07 11.48
CA MET A 336 -16.30 -24.34 10.53
C MET A 336 -16.54 -22.83 10.59
N PHE A 337 -17.70 -22.39 11.11
CA PHE A 337 -18.10 -21.00 11.18
C PHE A 337 -18.57 -20.60 12.58
N ARG A 338 -17.85 -19.70 13.25
CA ARG A 338 -18.32 -18.98 14.44
C ARG A 338 -18.66 -17.54 14.05
N LEU A 339 -19.93 -17.24 13.86
CA LEU A 339 -20.45 -15.91 13.52
C LEU A 339 -20.57 -14.99 14.74
N LEU A 340 -20.94 -15.55 15.87
CA LEU A 340 -21.31 -14.78 17.06
C LEU A 340 -20.16 -14.70 18.07
N PRO A 341 -20.03 -13.55 18.79
CA PRO A 341 -19.10 -13.45 19.92
C PRO A 341 -19.40 -14.54 20.95
N GLN A 342 -18.38 -15.04 21.63
CA GLN A 342 -18.50 -16.14 22.62
C GLN A 342 -19.59 -15.94 23.67
N ARG A 343 -19.97 -14.68 23.96
CA ARG A 343 -21.05 -14.34 24.90
C ARG A 343 -22.44 -14.66 24.36
N LEU A 344 -22.67 -14.54 23.07
CA LEU A 344 -23.96 -14.84 22.40
C LEU A 344 -24.05 -16.31 21.93
N ALA A 345 -22.92 -16.98 21.76
CA ALA A 345 -22.85 -18.40 21.37
C ALA A 345 -23.38 -19.38 22.44
N ARG A 346 -23.80 -18.89 23.62
CA ARG A 346 -24.47 -19.72 24.67
C ARG A 346 -25.98 -19.90 24.44
N ASN A 347 -26.60 -19.14 23.54
CA ASN A 347 -28.03 -19.27 23.26
C ASN A 347 -28.29 -20.40 22.26
N GLY A 348 -29.21 -21.33 22.60
CA GLY A 348 -29.55 -22.46 21.76
C GLY A 348 -30.01 -22.09 20.35
N ILE A 349 -30.69 -20.96 20.19
CA ILE A 349 -31.14 -20.44 18.88
C ILE A 349 -29.93 -20.03 18.03
N ALA A 350 -28.91 -19.38 18.64
CA ALA A 350 -27.69 -18.99 17.97
C ALA A 350 -26.90 -20.21 17.46
N ILE A 351 -26.81 -21.25 18.28
CA ILE A 351 -26.16 -22.53 17.91
C ILE A 351 -26.92 -23.23 16.78
N ALA A 352 -28.25 -23.22 16.82
CA ALA A 352 -29.07 -23.81 15.77
C ALA A 352 -28.90 -23.06 14.44
N PHE A 353 -28.83 -21.75 14.48
CA PHE A 353 -28.60 -20.91 13.31
C PHE A 353 -27.20 -21.14 12.71
N GLU A 354 -26.14 -21.17 13.54
CA GLU A 354 -24.79 -21.50 13.07
C GLU A 354 -24.67 -22.90 12.49
N LYS A 355 -25.33 -23.90 13.10
CA LYS A 355 -25.40 -25.27 12.55
C LYS A 355 -26.12 -25.34 11.22
N SER A 356 -27.21 -24.59 11.05
CA SER A 356 -27.95 -24.56 9.79
C SER A 356 -27.10 -23.96 8.66
N ILE A 357 -26.36 -22.90 8.94
CA ILE A 357 -25.43 -22.30 7.98
C ILE A 357 -24.28 -23.26 7.65
N ASP A 358 -23.70 -23.92 8.65
CA ASP A 358 -22.64 -24.92 8.44
C ASP A 358 -23.15 -26.12 7.60
N LEU A 359 -24.38 -26.57 7.82
CA LEU A 359 -25.01 -27.61 7.03
C LEU A 359 -25.20 -27.21 5.56
N ILE A 360 -25.71 -25.98 5.32
CA ILE A 360 -25.89 -25.45 3.97
C ILE A 360 -24.53 -25.35 3.27
N TRP A 361 -23.51 -24.84 3.97
CA TRP A 361 -22.17 -24.71 3.42
C TRP A 361 -21.52 -26.06 3.08
N ARG A 362 -21.63 -27.03 3.97
CA ARG A 362 -21.16 -28.40 3.71
C ARG A 362 -21.87 -29.02 2.51
N SER A 363 -23.19 -28.79 2.38
CA SER A 363 -23.95 -29.26 1.23
C SER A 363 -23.50 -28.64 -0.09
N ILE A 364 -23.22 -27.32 -0.10
CA ILE A 364 -22.64 -26.62 -1.26
C ILE A 364 -21.24 -27.15 -1.59
N GLY A 365 -20.41 -27.37 -0.56
CA GLY A 365 -19.08 -27.95 -0.71
C GLY A 365 -19.11 -29.39 -1.29
N VAL A 366 -20.04 -30.22 -0.83
CA VAL A 366 -20.25 -31.57 -1.37
C VAL A 366 -20.68 -31.49 -2.84
N LEU A 367 -21.62 -30.59 -3.18
CA LEU A 367 -22.09 -30.41 -4.55
C LEU A 367 -20.95 -29.93 -5.47
N GLY A 368 -20.15 -28.95 -5.02
CA GLY A 368 -18.97 -28.47 -5.73
C GLY A 368 -17.91 -29.54 -5.95
N ASN A 369 -17.65 -30.36 -4.94
CA ASN A 369 -16.73 -31.49 -5.05
C ASN A 369 -17.26 -32.59 -5.99
N LEU A 370 -18.55 -32.84 -6.01
CA LEU A 370 -19.17 -33.77 -6.95
C LEU A 370 -19.07 -33.28 -8.38
N LEU A 371 -19.33 -31.98 -8.62
CA LEU A 371 -19.18 -31.37 -9.94
C LEU A 371 -17.72 -31.41 -10.44
N THR A 372 -16.77 -31.05 -9.60
CA THR A 372 -15.35 -31.06 -9.95
C THR A 372 -14.83 -32.49 -10.14
N TYR A 373 -15.31 -33.45 -9.35
CA TYR A 373 -14.96 -34.87 -9.51
C TYR A 373 -15.51 -35.45 -10.83
N SER A 374 -16.76 -35.15 -11.17
CA SER A 374 -17.35 -35.59 -12.45
C SER A 374 -16.61 -34.96 -13.65
N LEU A 375 -16.26 -33.71 -13.56
CA LEU A 375 -15.49 -32.99 -14.58
C LEU A 375 -14.08 -33.56 -14.72
N ALA A 376 -13.43 -33.89 -13.59
CA ALA A 376 -12.12 -34.56 -13.58
C ALA A 376 -12.17 -35.93 -14.25
N LEU A 377 -13.22 -36.73 -14.01
CA LEU A 377 -13.40 -38.04 -14.64
C LEU A 377 -13.63 -37.93 -16.17
N ILE A 378 -14.43 -36.94 -16.59
CA ILE A 378 -14.68 -36.72 -18.02
C ILE A 378 -13.38 -36.31 -18.74
N LEU A 379 -12.65 -35.33 -18.18
CA LEU A 379 -11.38 -34.87 -18.76
C LEU A 379 -10.30 -35.95 -18.71
N GLU A 380 -10.23 -36.74 -17.65
CA GLU A 380 -9.33 -37.90 -17.56
C GLU A 380 -9.60 -38.88 -18.67
N ARG A 381 -10.86 -39.21 -18.95
CA ARG A 381 -11.23 -40.15 -20.07
C ARG A 381 -10.83 -39.59 -21.41
N ILE A 382 -11.07 -38.30 -21.67
CA ILE A 382 -10.73 -37.66 -22.94
C ILE A 382 -9.20 -37.60 -23.12
N ILE A 383 -8.47 -37.18 -22.11
CA ILE A 383 -7.01 -36.99 -22.16
C ILE A 383 -6.28 -38.36 -22.20
N ASN A 384 -6.82 -39.38 -21.52
CA ASN A 384 -6.27 -40.74 -21.58
C ASN A 384 -6.20 -41.32 -23.00
N LEU A 385 -7.03 -40.84 -23.93
CA LEU A 385 -6.99 -41.21 -25.34
C LEU A 385 -5.70 -40.72 -26.04
N PHE A 386 -5.07 -39.66 -25.48
CA PHE A 386 -3.88 -39.03 -26.06
C PHE A 386 -2.62 -39.27 -25.23
N ASN A 387 -2.71 -39.15 -23.90
CA ASN A 387 -1.55 -39.28 -23.00
C ASN A 387 -1.96 -39.59 -21.54
N LYS A 388 -1.60 -40.80 -21.11
CA LYS A 388 -1.98 -41.32 -19.76
C LYS A 388 -1.35 -40.55 -18.58
N ASN A 389 -0.11 -40.10 -18.73
CA ASN A 389 0.59 -39.34 -17.68
C ASN A 389 0.01 -37.94 -17.54
N LEU A 390 -0.37 -37.31 -18.62
CA LEU A 390 -1.00 -36.00 -18.64
C LEU A 390 -2.40 -36.06 -18.02
N ALA A 391 -3.16 -37.11 -18.29
CA ALA A 391 -4.48 -37.32 -17.70
C ALA A 391 -4.45 -37.41 -16.16
N LEU A 392 -3.48 -38.13 -15.60
CA LEU A 392 -3.29 -38.23 -14.16
C LEU A 392 -2.92 -36.89 -13.54
N SER A 393 -2.01 -36.15 -14.16
CA SER A 393 -1.59 -34.82 -13.70
C SER A 393 -2.77 -33.84 -13.71
N VAL A 394 -3.58 -33.82 -14.75
CA VAL A 394 -4.77 -32.97 -14.88
C VAL A 394 -5.81 -33.34 -13.82
N LYS A 395 -6.06 -34.62 -13.58
CA LYS A 395 -6.98 -35.08 -12.53
C LYS A 395 -6.56 -34.61 -11.14
N ILE A 396 -5.27 -34.73 -10.81
CA ILE A 396 -4.71 -34.28 -9.53
C ILE A 396 -4.86 -32.75 -9.41
N TRP A 397 -4.55 -32.02 -10.49
CA TRP A 397 -4.65 -30.58 -10.54
C TRP A 397 -6.11 -30.10 -10.32
N ILE A 398 -7.09 -30.69 -11.02
CA ILE A 398 -8.51 -30.36 -10.87
C ILE A 398 -8.96 -30.61 -9.44
N ARG A 399 -8.57 -31.73 -8.83
CA ARG A 399 -8.93 -32.07 -7.45
C ARG A 399 -8.35 -31.09 -6.45
N ASN A 400 -7.11 -30.66 -6.63
CA ASN A 400 -6.47 -29.68 -5.75
C ASN A 400 -7.02 -28.26 -5.95
N SER A 401 -7.55 -27.97 -7.14
CA SER A 401 -8.13 -26.67 -7.50
C SER A 401 -9.66 -26.65 -7.50
N SER A 402 -10.29 -27.60 -6.79
CA SER A 402 -11.74 -27.81 -6.82
C SER A 402 -12.53 -26.53 -6.52
N PHE A 403 -12.09 -25.74 -5.54
CA PHE A 403 -12.73 -24.47 -5.19
C PHE A 403 -12.65 -23.44 -6.33
N LEU A 404 -11.49 -23.26 -6.93
CA LEU A 404 -11.33 -22.32 -8.06
C LEU A 404 -12.22 -22.72 -9.24
N ILE A 405 -12.24 -23.99 -9.58
CA ILE A 405 -13.05 -24.50 -10.69
C ILE A 405 -14.54 -24.33 -10.40
N THR A 406 -14.99 -24.65 -9.18
CA THR A 406 -16.38 -24.43 -8.77
C THR A 406 -16.75 -22.96 -8.82
N SER A 407 -15.88 -22.07 -8.34
CA SER A 407 -16.09 -20.63 -8.39
C SER A 407 -16.21 -20.12 -9.83
N VAL A 408 -15.35 -20.57 -10.74
CA VAL A 408 -15.42 -20.22 -12.16
C VAL A 408 -16.72 -20.73 -12.79
N ILE A 409 -17.14 -21.96 -12.48
CA ILE A 409 -18.41 -22.52 -12.97
C ILE A 409 -19.60 -21.68 -12.47
N VAL A 410 -19.64 -21.32 -11.19
CA VAL A 410 -20.70 -20.50 -10.62
C VAL A 410 -20.78 -19.13 -11.30
N ILE A 411 -19.62 -18.47 -11.48
CA ILE A 411 -19.55 -17.19 -12.18
C ILE A 411 -20.04 -17.32 -13.63
N PHE A 412 -19.61 -18.39 -14.33
CA PHE A 412 -20.05 -18.65 -15.70
C PHE A 412 -21.56 -18.92 -15.78
N CYS A 413 -22.13 -19.67 -14.83
CA CYS A 413 -23.58 -19.89 -14.74
C CYS A 413 -24.34 -18.57 -14.55
N VAL A 414 -23.84 -17.65 -13.73
CA VAL A 414 -24.48 -16.32 -13.55
C VAL A 414 -24.39 -15.48 -14.82
N ILE A 415 -23.27 -15.51 -15.53
CA ILE A 415 -23.14 -14.85 -16.83
C ILE A 415 -24.11 -15.44 -17.86
N ALA A 416 -24.21 -16.77 -17.91
CA ALA A 416 -25.14 -17.45 -18.82
C ALA A 416 -26.60 -17.16 -18.46
N TRP A 417 -26.92 -17.09 -17.16
CA TRP A 417 -28.24 -16.72 -16.67
C TRP A 417 -28.64 -15.31 -17.11
N ASP A 418 -27.74 -14.35 -16.93
CA ASP A 418 -27.93 -12.95 -17.36
C ASP A 418 -28.18 -12.84 -18.87
N SER A 419 -27.38 -13.57 -19.67
CA SER A 419 -27.47 -13.51 -21.13
C SER A 419 -28.73 -14.18 -21.72
N TRP A 420 -29.33 -15.18 -21.01
CA TRP A 420 -30.33 -16.07 -21.60
C TRP A 420 -31.69 -16.02 -20.93
N ILE A 421 -31.78 -15.60 -19.65
CA ILE A 421 -33.02 -15.73 -18.87
C ILE A 421 -33.52 -14.39 -18.36
N LEU A 422 -32.68 -13.57 -17.76
CA LEU A 422 -33.02 -12.30 -17.14
C LEU A 422 -31.85 -11.34 -17.31
N GLU A 423 -32.09 -10.18 -17.92
CA GLU A 423 -31.11 -9.08 -17.92
C GLU A 423 -31.00 -8.51 -16.50
N ILE A 424 -30.14 -9.11 -15.66
CA ILE A 424 -29.85 -8.60 -14.33
C ILE A 424 -29.02 -7.31 -14.40
N GLY A 425 -28.17 -7.21 -15.44
CA GLY A 425 -27.45 -6.02 -15.88
C GLY A 425 -26.84 -5.17 -14.77
N TYR A 426 -27.30 -3.94 -14.68
CA TYR A 426 -26.84 -2.93 -13.73
C TYR A 426 -27.41 -3.15 -12.33
N PHE A 427 -26.74 -2.56 -11.33
CA PHE A 427 -27.24 -2.56 -9.96
C PHE A 427 -28.65 -1.93 -9.89
N PRO A 428 -29.63 -2.55 -9.21
CA PRO A 428 -31.02 -2.07 -9.20
C PRO A 428 -31.13 -0.67 -8.61
N LYS A 429 -31.70 0.27 -9.38
CA LYS A 429 -31.88 1.67 -8.94
C LYS A 429 -32.82 1.80 -7.76
N ASP A 430 -33.80 0.89 -7.64
CA ASP A 430 -34.75 0.88 -6.53
C ASP A 430 -34.11 0.57 -5.16
N TRP A 431 -32.90 -0.01 -5.17
CA TRP A 431 -32.12 -0.29 -3.95
C TRP A 431 -31.18 0.86 -3.59
N GLN A 432 -31.09 1.88 -4.46
CA GLN A 432 -30.24 3.03 -4.20
C GLN A 432 -30.87 3.96 -3.16
N PHE A 433 -30.09 4.33 -2.16
CA PHE A 433 -30.43 5.38 -1.21
C PHE A 433 -29.20 6.22 -0.94
N THR A 434 -29.40 7.44 -0.46
CA THR A 434 -28.30 8.35 -0.18
C THR A 434 -28.28 8.75 1.29
N ILE A 435 -27.08 8.73 1.86
CA ILE A 435 -26.81 9.25 3.21
C ILE A 435 -26.30 10.70 3.17
N ARG A 436 -26.19 11.30 1.97
CA ARG A 436 -25.68 12.67 1.76
C ARG A 436 -26.44 13.70 2.56
N LYS A 437 -27.77 13.70 2.43
CA LYS A 437 -28.63 14.69 3.11
C LYS A 437 -28.52 14.65 4.64
N PRO A 438 -28.71 13.51 5.32
CA PRO A 438 -28.57 13.46 6.77
C PRO A 438 -27.17 13.84 7.27
N ILE A 439 -26.12 13.53 6.50
CA ILE A 439 -24.75 13.92 6.85
C ILE A 439 -24.57 15.44 6.65
N ASP A 440 -25.01 15.99 5.51
CA ASP A 440 -24.94 17.43 5.25
C ASP A 440 -25.73 18.22 6.32
N GLU A 441 -26.91 17.75 6.72
CA GLU A 441 -27.71 18.35 7.81
C GLU A 441 -26.98 18.26 9.15
N ALA A 442 -26.41 17.11 9.47
CA ALA A 442 -25.64 16.92 10.73
C ALA A 442 -24.39 17.84 10.76
N VAL A 443 -23.66 17.91 9.66
CA VAL A 443 -22.49 18.79 9.55
C VAL A 443 -22.91 20.26 9.62
N HIS A 444 -23.99 20.64 8.94
CA HIS A 444 -24.53 21.99 9.02
C HIS A 444 -24.95 22.34 10.45
N TYR A 445 -25.65 21.45 11.16
CA TYR A 445 -26.01 21.63 12.55
C TYR A 445 -24.78 21.84 13.43
N LEU A 446 -23.73 21.01 13.25
CA LEU A 446 -22.48 21.14 14.01
C LEU A 446 -21.76 22.46 13.69
N THR A 447 -21.67 22.83 12.42
CA THR A 447 -20.95 24.05 12.00
C THR A 447 -21.64 25.33 12.40
N VAL A 448 -22.98 25.33 12.50
CA VAL A 448 -23.77 26.48 12.96
C VAL A 448 -23.87 26.55 14.50
N ASN A 449 -23.64 25.42 15.18
CA ASN A 449 -23.68 25.40 16.66
C ASN A 449 -22.53 26.25 17.25
N PRO A 450 -22.84 27.32 18.01
CA PRO A 450 -21.83 28.25 18.51
C PRO A 450 -20.75 27.58 19.38
N ASN A 451 -21.14 26.58 20.18
CA ASN A 451 -20.22 25.89 21.09
C ASN A 451 -19.25 25.00 20.29
N PHE A 452 -19.75 24.29 19.27
CA PHE A 452 -18.91 23.46 18.42
C PHE A 452 -17.98 24.32 17.55
N TYR A 453 -18.49 25.39 16.96
CA TYR A 453 -17.69 26.35 16.21
C TYR A 453 -16.60 26.98 17.10
N ALA A 454 -16.93 27.40 18.30
CA ALA A 454 -15.96 27.95 19.24
C ALA A 454 -14.89 26.92 19.60
N PHE A 455 -15.28 25.67 19.86
CA PHE A 455 -14.33 24.59 20.15
C PHE A 455 -13.38 24.29 18.96
N THR A 456 -13.92 24.14 17.77
CA THR A 456 -13.10 23.85 16.57
C THR A 456 -12.18 25.02 16.21
N THR A 457 -12.67 26.26 16.37
CA THR A 457 -11.87 27.46 16.16
C THR A 457 -10.76 27.56 17.20
N TRP A 458 -11.10 27.36 18.50
CA TRP A 458 -10.10 27.32 19.56
C TRP A 458 -9.04 26.25 19.33
N LEU A 459 -9.43 25.03 18.93
CA LEU A 459 -8.50 23.93 18.63
C LEU A 459 -7.56 24.29 17.47
N LYS A 460 -8.14 24.78 16.37
CA LYS A 460 -7.39 25.21 15.17
C LYS A 460 -6.41 26.33 15.53
N GLU A 461 -6.89 27.37 16.21
CA GLU A 461 -6.07 28.51 16.60
C GLU A 461 -4.98 28.11 17.60
N SER A 462 -5.30 27.22 18.54
CA SER A 462 -4.31 26.73 19.50
C SER A 462 -3.18 25.98 18.82
N ILE A 463 -3.47 25.06 17.90
CA ILE A 463 -2.45 24.32 17.15
C ILE A 463 -1.64 25.30 16.27
N PHE A 464 -2.32 26.22 15.59
CA PHE A 464 -1.66 27.16 14.70
C PHE A 464 -0.76 28.14 15.47
N PHE A 465 -1.29 28.85 16.47
CA PHE A 465 -0.55 29.90 17.16
C PHE A 465 0.47 29.38 18.18
N TYR A 466 0.20 28.25 18.86
CA TYR A 466 1.11 27.75 19.90
C TYR A 466 2.09 26.69 19.44
N ILE A 467 1.83 26.02 18.30
CA ILE A 467 2.71 24.95 17.81
C ILE A 467 3.29 25.29 16.45
N LEU A 468 2.43 25.50 15.43
CA LEU A 468 2.90 25.63 14.04
C LEU A 468 3.63 26.95 13.80
N ASN A 469 3.00 28.08 14.10
CA ASN A 469 3.56 29.40 13.83
C ASN A 469 4.88 29.70 14.59
N PRO A 470 5.06 29.32 15.87
CA PRO A 470 6.35 29.46 16.55
C PRO A 470 7.45 28.59 15.91
N LEU A 471 7.13 27.35 15.50
CA LEU A 471 8.09 26.48 14.83
C LEU A 471 8.46 27.02 13.44
N GLU A 472 7.48 27.45 12.67
CA GLU A 472 7.68 28.06 11.37
C GLU A 472 8.55 29.32 11.46
N SER A 473 8.18 30.25 12.35
CA SER A 473 8.94 31.48 12.61
C SER A 473 10.35 31.19 13.12
N PHE A 474 10.52 30.12 13.91
CA PHE A 474 11.83 29.70 14.37
C PHE A 474 12.71 29.20 13.20
N PHE A 475 12.21 28.28 12.39
CA PHE A 475 13.02 27.69 11.30
C PHE A 475 13.26 28.66 10.13
N THR A 476 12.27 29.50 9.77
CA THR A 476 12.42 30.52 8.74
C THR A 476 13.28 31.69 9.21
N GLY A 477 13.25 32.01 10.52
CA GLY A 477 14.08 33.05 11.13
C GLY A 477 15.52 32.64 11.43
N LEU A 478 15.83 31.35 11.44
CA LEU A 478 17.20 30.88 11.66
C LEU A 478 18.07 31.13 10.41
N PRO A 479 19.31 31.64 10.59
CA PRO A 479 20.27 31.67 9.51
C PRO A 479 20.51 30.28 8.92
N TRP A 480 20.48 30.16 7.60
CA TRP A 480 20.56 28.88 6.86
C TRP A 480 21.72 27.97 7.31
N PHE A 481 22.88 28.56 7.64
CA PHE A 481 24.05 27.79 8.07
C PHE A 481 23.89 27.14 9.47
N TYR A 482 23.08 27.72 10.37
CA TYR A 482 22.77 27.10 11.67
C TYR A 482 21.91 25.83 11.48
N VAL A 483 20.96 25.89 10.54
CA VAL A 483 20.13 24.74 10.20
C VAL A 483 21.01 23.63 9.61
N LEU A 484 21.88 23.97 8.65
CA LEU A 484 22.81 23.02 8.06
C LEU A 484 23.75 22.40 9.10
N ALA A 485 24.33 23.23 9.98
CA ALA A 485 25.23 22.75 11.04
C ALA A 485 24.48 21.85 12.05
N GLY A 486 23.27 22.22 12.45
CA GLY A 486 22.43 21.43 13.34
C GLY A 486 22.10 20.04 12.77
N PHE A 487 21.65 20.01 11.52
CA PHE A 487 21.37 18.73 10.84
C PHE A 487 22.64 17.90 10.62
N PHE A 488 23.76 18.52 10.29
CA PHE A 488 25.03 17.82 10.18
C PHE A 488 25.44 17.16 11.50
N VAL A 489 25.32 17.91 12.62
CA VAL A 489 25.67 17.37 13.96
C VAL A 489 24.73 16.25 14.35
N ILE A 490 23.42 16.42 14.22
CA ILE A 490 22.42 15.39 14.54
C ILE A 490 22.67 14.13 13.70
N SER A 491 22.89 14.28 12.40
CA SER A 491 23.16 13.17 11.48
C SER A 491 24.48 12.46 11.79
N TYR A 492 25.52 13.21 12.19
CA TYR A 492 26.81 12.66 12.57
C TYR A 492 26.69 11.73 13.78
N PHE A 493 25.97 12.15 14.81
CA PHE A 493 25.78 11.33 16.01
C PHE A 493 24.83 10.15 15.78
N SER A 494 23.87 10.30 14.87
CA SER A 494 22.91 9.23 14.58
C SER A 494 23.47 8.10 13.72
N ALA A 495 24.26 8.42 12.69
CA ALA A 495 24.68 7.44 11.68
C ALA A 495 26.12 7.65 11.14
N GLY A 496 26.91 8.54 11.77
CA GLY A 496 28.31 8.74 11.46
C GLY A 496 28.58 9.74 10.32
N LYS A 497 29.89 9.93 10.03
CA LYS A 497 30.38 11.01 9.17
C LYS A 497 29.85 11.00 7.73
N TRP A 498 29.68 9.84 7.13
CA TRP A 498 29.20 9.74 5.75
C TRP A 498 27.74 10.11 5.62
N PHE A 499 26.93 9.69 6.58
CA PHE A 499 25.52 10.06 6.63
C PHE A 499 25.35 11.58 6.87
N ALA A 500 26.16 12.15 7.77
CA ALA A 500 26.17 13.58 8.02
C ALA A 500 26.53 14.40 6.76
N LEU A 501 27.52 13.92 5.98
CA LEU A 501 27.90 14.57 4.74
C LEU A 501 26.78 14.51 3.70
N ILE A 502 26.14 13.36 3.55
CA ILE A 502 24.99 13.19 2.63
C ILE A 502 23.82 14.10 3.05
N ALA A 503 23.47 14.11 4.33
CA ALA A 503 22.40 14.96 4.86
C ALA A 503 22.69 16.46 4.66
N PHE A 504 23.93 16.87 4.89
CA PHE A 504 24.39 18.24 4.60
C PHE A 504 24.26 18.59 3.12
N CYS A 505 24.75 17.71 2.23
CA CYS A 505 24.67 17.95 0.77
C CYS A 505 23.23 18.02 0.28
N LEU A 506 22.35 17.15 0.76
CA LEU A 506 20.94 17.15 0.39
C LEU A 506 20.23 18.42 0.86
N LEU A 507 20.43 18.82 2.12
CA LEU A 507 19.82 20.04 2.65
C LEU A 507 20.42 21.30 2.01
N PHE A 508 21.73 21.32 1.72
CA PHE A 508 22.36 22.42 0.97
C PHE A 508 21.81 22.51 -0.46
N PHE A 509 21.51 21.38 -1.08
CA PHE A 509 20.90 21.32 -2.40
C PHE A 509 19.51 21.99 -2.44
N THR A 510 18.69 21.88 -1.36
CA THR A 510 17.41 22.61 -1.32
C THR A 510 17.60 24.13 -1.33
N GLY A 511 18.68 24.62 -0.71
CA GLY A 511 19.08 26.04 -0.80
C GLY A 511 19.53 26.44 -2.23
N LEU A 512 20.35 25.60 -2.87
CA LEU A 512 20.78 25.83 -4.26
C LEU A 512 19.62 25.83 -5.24
N SER A 513 18.57 25.03 -4.97
CA SER A 513 17.36 24.94 -5.81
C SER A 513 16.39 26.11 -5.62
N GLY A 514 16.68 27.07 -4.72
CA GLY A 514 15.80 28.20 -4.44
C GLY A 514 14.54 27.88 -3.63
N VAL A 515 14.43 26.65 -3.08
CA VAL A 515 13.25 26.22 -2.29
C VAL A 515 13.52 26.16 -0.78
N TRP A 516 14.50 26.94 -0.32
CA TRP A 516 14.91 26.93 1.10
C TRP A 516 13.77 27.27 2.06
N GLU A 517 13.06 28.36 1.81
CA GLU A 517 11.96 28.83 2.66
C GLU A 517 10.84 27.78 2.75
N LEU A 518 10.39 27.27 1.60
CA LEU A 518 9.40 26.19 1.54
C LEU A 518 9.86 24.92 2.27
N THR A 519 11.18 24.63 2.24
CA THR A 519 11.76 23.50 2.98
C THR A 519 11.67 23.72 4.49
N MET A 520 11.91 24.94 4.97
CA MET A 520 11.82 25.28 6.39
C MET A 520 10.37 25.25 6.90
N GLU A 521 9.42 25.78 6.13
CA GLU A 521 7.99 25.67 6.41
C GLU A 521 7.53 24.21 6.47
N THR A 522 7.93 23.40 5.51
CA THR A 522 7.62 21.96 5.49
C THR A 522 8.22 21.23 6.69
N LEU A 523 9.47 21.55 7.05
CA LEU A 523 10.13 20.99 8.23
C LEU A 523 9.38 21.34 9.52
N ALA A 524 8.97 22.59 9.67
CA ALA A 524 8.17 23.04 10.80
C ALA A 524 6.84 22.27 10.89
N ALA A 525 6.13 22.13 9.78
CA ALA A 525 4.86 21.40 9.70
C ALA A 525 5.03 19.92 10.05
N ILE A 526 6.08 19.26 9.55
CA ILE A 526 6.38 17.86 9.87
C ILE A 526 6.68 17.71 11.38
N LEU A 527 7.55 18.54 11.93
CA LEU A 527 7.89 18.48 13.36
C LEU A 527 6.69 18.74 14.26
N ALA A 528 5.84 19.72 13.91
CA ALA A 528 4.58 19.98 14.61
C ALA A 528 3.66 18.74 14.57
N SER A 529 3.49 18.14 13.39
CA SER A 529 2.65 16.96 13.23
C SER A 529 3.19 15.77 14.02
N VAL A 530 4.49 15.51 13.97
CA VAL A 530 5.15 14.43 14.73
C VAL A 530 4.99 14.66 16.24
N ALA A 531 5.16 15.89 16.71
CA ALA A 531 4.98 16.22 18.15
C ALA A 531 3.54 15.91 18.60
N VAL A 532 2.54 16.32 17.82
CA VAL A 532 1.13 16.03 18.12
C VAL A 532 0.86 14.52 18.08
N CYS A 533 1.38 13.81 17.10
CA CYS A 533 1.26 12.34 16.99
C CYS A 533 1.87 11.64 18.22
N ILE A 534 3.03 12.06 18.69
CA ILE A 534 3.67 11.49 19.89
C ILE A 534 2.84 11.78 21.14
N ILE A 535 2.37 13.02 21.32
CA ILE A 535 1.57 13.43 22.47
C ILE A 535 0.26 12.62 22.57
N ILE A 536 -0.36 12.31 21.45
CA ILE A 536 -1.61 11.54 21.41
C ILE A 536 -1.34 10.03 21.37
N GLY A 537 -0.44 9.60 20.50
CA GLY A 537 -0.22 8.19 20.21
C GLY A 537 0.45 7.43 21.35
N LEU A 538 1.40 8.07 22.07
CA LEU A 538 2.10 7.40 23.16
C LEU A 538 1.16 7.08 24.35
N PRO A 539 0.34 8.01 24.86
CA PRO A 539 -0.66 7.67 25.88
C PRO A 539 -1.68 6.62 25.43
N LEU A 540 -2.17 6.72 24.18
CA LEU A 540 -3.10 5.73 23.64
C LEU A 540 -2.47 4.35 23.53
N GLY A 541 -1.22 4.25 23.06
CA GLY A 541 -0.48 3.00 23.00
C GLY A 541 -0.25 2.37 24.37
N VAL A 542 0.07 3.20 25.40
CA VAL A 542 0.18 2.74 26.78
C VAL A 542 -1.17 2.24 27.31
N LEU A 543 -2.25 2.98 27.05
CA LEU A 543 -3.60 2.57 27.46
C LEU A 543 -4.04 1.26 26.78
N ALA A 544 -3.74 1.08 25.48
CA ALA A 544 -4.01 -0.16 24.76
C ALA A 544 -3.24 -1.35 25.35
N ALA A 545 -1.97 -1.15 25.74
CA ALA A 545 -1.17 -2.19 26.37
C ALA A 545 -1.73 -2.64 27.74
N TYR A 546 -2.37 -1.75 28.50
CA TYR A 546 -2.97 -2.07 29.79
C TYR A 546 -4.43 -2.56 29.71
N ASN A 547 -5.16 -2.22 28.66
CA ASN A 547 -6.60 -2.49 28.57
C ASN A 547 -6.95 -3.19 27.25
N LYS A 548 -7.25 -4.50 27.35
CA LYS A 548 -7.67 -5.33 26.18
C LYS A 548 -8.90 -4.79 25.43
N THR A 549 -9.74 -3.99 26.08
CA THR A 549 -10.90 -3.39 25.41
C THR A 549 -10.46 -2.24 24.50
N VAL A 550 -9.44 -1.48 24.89
CA VAL A 550 -8.85 -0.40 24.09
C VAL A 550 -8.02 -0.97 22.94
N ASP A 551 -7.34 -2.10 23.17
CA ASP A 551 -6.57 -2.81 22.13
C ASP A 551 -7.45 -3.39 20.99
N GLN A 552 -8.74 -3.64 21.28
CA GLN A 552 -9.71 -4.18 20.33
C GLN A 552 -10.46 -3.12 19.50
N VAL A 553 -10.35 -1.85 19.85
CA VAL A 553 -10.95 -0.69 19.17
C VAL A 553 -9.94 -0.03 18.28
#